data_5f43faa76a629758f39a9ba886a321d9
#
_entry.id   5f43faa76a629758f39a9ba886a321d9
#
_cell.length_a   1.000
_cell.length_b   1.000
_cell.length_c   1.000
_cell.angle_alpha   90.00
_cell.angle_beta   90.00
_cell.angle_gamma   90.00
#
_symmetry.space_group_name_H-M   'P 1'
#
loop_
_entity.id
_entity.type
_entity.pdbx_description
1 polymer ?
#
loop_
_entity_poly.entity_id
_entity_poly.type
_entity_poly.pdbx_seq_one_letter_code
_entity_poly.pdbx_strand_id
1 'polypeptide(L)'
;TMIDNGCTMQEYLDDKTKGDTLVVKFYDTATEHKYTPSKKWNAAGATYADFKNDVIAACHLLTRRGLMAADMLLGADVNSWLQSNVEFQKLLDRNSGIITGTVNEQLTRYPGVTYIGRFNFGGHNLDLFCVDEEYEDENGQSAKFFPATSVEITAPGCGHLMYGKITQMDYGQTDYTDYVAKRVPKLIVDQANDLRKLRYACRPLAAPKNYTPWIYMESVID
;
A
#
# COMPACT_ATOMS: atom_id res chain seq x y z
N THR A 1 -5.16 -1.65 8.93
CA THR A 1 -4.57 -2.09 7.67
C THR A 1 -3.33 -2.95 7.88
N MET A 2 -2.78 -3.56 6.85
CA MET A 2 -1.55 -4.38 6.93
C MET A 2 -0.38 -3.64 7.56
N ILE A 3 -0.23 -2.35 7.25
CA ILE A 3 0.87 -1.48 7.72
C ILE A 3 0.83 -1.32 9.26
N ASP A 4 -0.36 -1.34 9.85
CA ASP A 4 -0.54 -1.11 11.28
C ASP A 4 -0.48 -2.38 12.14
N ASN A 5 -0.15 -3.52 11.62
CA ASN A 5 -0.10 -4.81 12.32
C ASN A 5 -1.20 -5.80 11.95
N GLY A 6 -1.89 -5.61 10.87
CA GLY A 6 -2.88 -6.60 10.47
C GLY A 6 -3.90 -6.05 9.50
N CYS A 7 -4.91 -6.82 9.23
CA CYS A 7 -6.06 -6.35 8.50
C CYS A 7 -7.36 -6.72 9.22
N THR A 8 -8.34 -5.86 9.05
CA THR A 8 -9.71 -6.09 9.49
C THR A 8 -10.53 -6.47 8.27
N MET A 9 -11.16 -7.63 8.33
CA MET A 9 -12.06 -8.13 7.29
C MET A 9 -13.49 -8.01 7.81
N GLN A 10 -14.32 -7.25 7.09
CA GLN A 10 -15.74 -7.14 7.38
C GLN A 10 -16.52 -8.07 6.47
N GLU A 11 -17.34 -8.92 7.05
CA GLU A 11 -18.31 -9.69 6.29
C GLU A 11 -19.53 -8.82 5.96
N TYR A 12 -20.02 -8.96 4.73
CA TYR A 12 -21.28 -8.38 4.30
C TYR A 12 -22.24 -9.50 3.92
N LEU A 13 -23.36 -9.58 4.63
CA LEU A 13 -24.41 -10.56 4.37
C LEU A 13 -25.26 -10.16 3.16
N ASP A 14 -25.48 -8.84 3.02
CA ASP A 14 -26.09 -8.19 1.86
C ASP A 14 -25.50 -6.80 1.67
N ASP A 15 -26.06 -5.99 0.76
CA ASP A 15 -25.50 -4.68 0.39
C ASP A 15 -25.38 -3.69 1.56
N LYS A 16 -26.08 -3.92 2.69
CA LYS A 16 -26.13 -3.01 3.84
C LYS A 16 -25.90 -3.68 5.19
N THR A 17 -26.08 -4.99 5.26
CA THR A 17 -26.02 -5.72 6.52
C THR A 17 -24.60 -6.23 6.76
N LYS A 18 -23.94 -5.69 7.77
CA LYS A 18 -22.62 -6.17 8.22
C LYS A 18 -22.78 -7.44 9.04
N GLY A 19 -21.99 -8.44 8.72
CA GLY A 19 -21.83 -9.67 9.49
C GLY A 19 -20.66 -9.57 10.46
N ASP A 20 -19.97 -10.69 10.66
CA ASP A 20 -18.85 -10.78 11.58
C ASP A 20 -17.61 -9.99 11.10
N THR A 21 -16.89 -9.43 12.07
CA THR A 21 -15.61 -8.76 11.83
C THR A 21 -14.48 -9.66 12.25
N LEU A 22 -13.61 -10.03 11.32
CA LEU A 22 -12.41 -10.80 11.57
C LEU A 22 -11.18 -9.88 11.57
N VAL A 23 -10.43 -9.90 12.66
CA VAL A 23 -9.16 -9.18 12.77
C VAL A 23 -8.00 -10.16 12.67
N VAL A 24 -7.14 -9.98 11.67
CA VAL A 24 -5.94 -10.78 11.46
C VAL A 24 -4.72 -9.96 11.83
N LYS A 25 -3.93 -10.43 12.80
CA LYS A 25 -2.67 -9.80 13.20
C LYS A 25 -1.49 -10.56 12.58
N PHE A 26 -0.54 -9.82 12.01
CA PHE A 26 0.65 -10.40 11.38
C PHE A 26 1.90 -10.32 12.24
N TYR A 27 1.91 -9.45 13.26
CA TYR A 27 3.08 -9.18 14.12
C TYR A 27 2.68 -9.26 15.59
N ASP A 28 3.59 -9.75 16.42
CA ASP A 28 3.39 -9.80 17.88
C ASP A 28 3.40 -8.40 18.48
N THR A 29 4.26 -7.52 17.98
CA THR A 29 4.35 -6.12 18.38
C THR A 29 4.09 -5.18 17.20
N ALA A 30 3.31 -4.12 17.42
CA ALA A 30 2.97 -3.15 16.39
C ALA A 30 4.16 -2.28 15.93
N THR A 31 5.32 -2.39 16.58
CA THR A 31 6.49 -1.54 16.33
C THR A 31 7.56 -2.20 15.47
N GLU A 32 7.48 -3.51 15.22
CA GLU A 32 8.54 -4.24 14.52
C GLU A 32 8.77 -3.78 13.09
N HIS A 33 7.74 -3.29 12.43
CA HIS A 33 7.78 -2.78 11.06
C HIS A 33 7.77 -1.25 10.99
N LYS A 34 7.83 -0.57 12.14
CA LYS A 34 7.84 0.91 12.22
C LYS A 34 9.23 1.44 12.54
N TYR A 35 9.56 2.56 11.92
CA TYR A 35 10.73 3.37 12.24
C TYR A 35 10.25 4.81 12.49
N THR A 36 10.65 5.39 13.60
CA THR A 36 10.31 6.78 13.93
C THR A 36 11.54 7.65 13.71
N PRO A 37 11.51 8.62 12.77
CA PRO A 37 12.56 9.60 12.62
C PRO A 37 12.83 10.37 13.92
N SER A 38 14.08 10.74 14.15
CA SER A 38 14.46 11.52 15.35
C SER A 38 13.86 12.91 15.36
N LYS A 39 13.60 13.47 14.18
CA LYS A 39 12.92 14.75 13.94
C LYS A 39 12.07 14.62 12.68
N LYS A 40 11.01 15.42 12.61
CA LYS A 40 10.27 15.60 11.36
C LYS A 40 11.13 16.31 10.33
N TRP A 41 11.05 15.87 9.10
CA TRP A 41 11.95 16.36 8.04
C TRP A 41 11.69 17.80 7.61
N ASN A 42 10.48 18.31 7.86
CA ASN A 42 10.12 19.72 7.65
C ASN A 42 10.28 20.60 8.91
N ALA A 43 10.72 20.03 10.05
CA ALA A 43 10.92 20.80 11.28
C ALA A 43 12.05 21.83 11.16
N ALA A 44 11.96 22.88 11.94
CA ALA A 44 13.03 23.89 12.01
C ALA A 44 14.38 23.24 12.42
N GLY A 45 15.40 23.43 11.58
CA GLY A 45 16.72 22.83 11.78
C GLY A 45 16.85 21.38 11.31
N ALA A 46 15.85 20.81 10.65
CA ALA A 46 15.99 19.59 9.90
C ALA A 46 16.73 19.85 8.59
N THR A 47 17.57 18.92 8.19
CA THR A 47 18.39 19.00 6.98
C THR A 47 18.11 17.83 6.06
N TYR A 48 18.49 17.95 4.79
CA TYR A 48 18.43 16.82 3.85
C TYR A 48 19.27 15.62 4.34
N ALA A 49 20.32 15.87 5.12
CA ALA A 49 21.14 14.82 5.71
C ALA A 49 20.34 14.01 6.75
N ASP A 50 19.46 14.62 7.53
CA ASP A 50 18.58 13.91 8.48
C ASP A 50 17.65 12.96 7.74
N PHE A 51 16.97 13.43 6.69
CA PHE A 51 16.16 12.57 5.79
C PHE A 51 16.95 11.39 5.24
N LYS A 52 18.15 11.66 4.67
CA LYS A 52 19.00 10.63 4.09
C LYS A 52 19.41 9.59 5.12
N ASN A 53 19.77 10.01 6.34
CA ASN A 53 20.18 9.12 7.42
C ASN A 53 19.03 8.24 7.90
N ASP A 54 17.81 8.77 7.99
CA ASP A 54 16.63 8.01 8.36
C ASP A 54 16.29 6.95 7.31
N VAL A 55 16.37 7.29 6.02
CA VAL A 55 16.18 6.34 4.92
C VAL A 55 17.22 5.23 4.97
N ILE A 56 18.49 5.56 5.18
CA ILE A 56 19.58 4.58 5.31
C ILE A 56 19.34 3.67 6.54
N ALA A 57 18.92 4.24 7.67
CA ALA A 57 18.63 3.47 8.88
C ALA A 57 17.48 2.47 8.65
N ALA A 58 16.42 2.89 7.96
CA ALA A 58 15.31 2.01 7.59
C ALA A 58 15.76 0.90 6.64
N CYS A 59 16.59 1.21 5.64
CA CYS A 59 17.17 0.20 4.75
C CYS A 59 18.03 -0.82 5.51
N HIS A 60 18.82 -0.36 6.50
CA HIS A 60 19.61 -1.26 7.36
C HIS A 60 18.74 -2.19 8.20
N LEU A 61 17.56 -1.76 8.66
CA LEU A 61 16.63 -2.65 9.36
C LEU A 61 16.16 -3.80 8.47
N LEU A 62 15.86 -3.53 7.20
CA LEU A 62 15.53 -4.58 6.22
C LEU A 62 16.72 -5.50 5.96
N THR A 63 17.92 -4.94 5.77
CA THR A 63 19.13 -5.71 5.53
C THR A 63 19.48 -6.65 6.70
N ARG A 64 19.29 -6.21 7.94
CA ARG A 64 19.46 -7.05 9.14
C ARG A 64 18.54 -8.27 9.17
N ARG A 65 17.39 -8.18 8.49
CA ARG A 65 16.42 -9.27 8.33
C ARG A 65 16.69 -10.14 7.09
N GLY A 66 17.80 -9.90 6.40
CA GLY A 66 18.14 -10.61 5.16
C GLY A 66 17.33 -10.16 3.95
N LEU A 67 16.67 -9.00 4.02
CA LEU A 67 15.85 -8.43 2.95
C LEU A 67 16.57 -7.23 2.33
N MET A 68 16.42 -7.06 1.03
CA MET A 68 16.95 -5.91 0.31
C MET A 68 15.85 -4.87 0.12
N ALA A 69 16.11 -3.63 0.50
CA ALA A 69 15.21 -2.53 0.19
C ALA A 69 15.23 -2.27 -1.32
N ALA A 70 14.06 -2.11 -1.94
CA ALA A 70 13.92 -1.88 -3.39
C ALA A 70 13.06 -0.67 -3.71
N ASP A 71 11.89 -0.57 -3.08
CA ASP A 71 10.90 0.45 -3.39
C ASP A 71 10.69 1.36 -2.18
N MET A 72 10.48 2.66 -2.44
CA MET A 72 10.13 3.65 -1.44
C MET A 72 8.86 4.37 -1.88
N LEU A 73 7.78 4.17 -1.11
CA LEU A 73 6.49 4.80 -1.31
C LEU A 73 6.43 6.09 -0.50
N LEU A 74 6.10 7.18 -1.15
CA LEU A 74 5.98 8.52 -0.56
C LEU A 74 4.53 8.95 -0.59
N GLY A 75 4.04 9.49 0.53
CA GLY A 75 2.79 10.22 0.53
C GLY A 75 2.90 11.53 -0.25
N ALA A 76 1.78 12.09 -0.69
CA ALA A 76 1.73 13.26 -1.56
C ALA A 76 2.45 14.48 -0.98
N ASP A 77 2.26 14.74 0.33
CA ASP A 77 2.87 15.89 0.99
C ASP A 77 4.39 15.71 1.16
N VAL A 78 4.83 14.48 1.47
CA VAL A 78 6.26 14.14 1.55
C VAL A 78 6.93 14.31 0.19
N ASN A 79 6.28 13.89 -0.88
CA ASN A 79 6.78 14.08 -2.23
C ASN A 79 6.91 15.57 -2.58
N SER A 80 5.90 16.39 -2.26
CA SER A 80 5.93 17.83 -2.49
C SER A 80 7.06 18.50 -1.72
N TRP A 81 7.25 18.13 -0.46
CA TRP A 81 8.36 18.60 0.36
C TRP A 81 9.71 18.19 -0.23
N LEU A 82 9.86 16.94 -0.63
CA LEU A 82 11.12 16.43 -1.20
C LEU A 82 11.48 17.16 -2.50
N GLN A 83 10.51 17.36 -3.39
CA GLN A 83 10.71 18.10 -4.64
C GLN A 83 11.05 19.57 -4.44
N SER A 84 10.57 20.20 -3.36
CA SER A 84 10.92 21.57 -3.00
C SER A 84 12.31 21.71 -2.37
N ASN A 85 12.93 20.61 -1.97
CA ASN A 85 14.23 20.63 -1.31
C ASN A 85 15.36 20.84 -2.32
N VAL A 86 16.16 21.91 -2.11
CA VAL A 86 17.23 22.33 -3.02
C VAL A 86 18.32 21.26 -3.19
N GLU A 87 18.65 20.51 -2.14
CA GLU A 87 19.65 19.44 -2.22
C GLU A 87 19.16 18.27 -3.06
N PHE A 88 17.87 17.94 -2.97
CA PHE A 88 17.25 16.91 -3.80
C PHE A 88 17.18 17.36 -5.27
N GLN A 89 16.83 18.63 -5.52
CA GLN A 89 16.84 19.19 -6.87
C GLN A 89 18.22 19.13 -7.52
N LYS A 90 19.30 19.41 -6.76
CA LYS A 90 20.67 19.26 -7.25
C LYS A 90 21.02 17.82 -7.63
N LEU A 91 20.46 16.83 -6.94
CA LEU A 91 20.63 15.43 -7.32
C LEU A 91 19.90 15.09 -8.63
N LEU A 92 18.69 15.61 -8.79
CA LEU A 92 17.94 15.51 -10.04
C LEU A 92 18.73 16.14 -11.20
N ASP A 93 19.25 17.34 -11.03
CA ASP A 93 20.04 18.04 -12.06
C ASP A 93 21.32 17.29 -12.44
N ARG A 94 22.01 16.69 -11.49
CA ARG A 94 23.21 15.88 -11.76
C ARG A 94 22.91 14.58 -12.51
N ASN A 95 21.73 14.00 -12.29
CA ASN A 95 21.26 12.82 -13.01
C ASN A 95 20.56 13.17 -14.34
N SER A 96 20.19 14.44 -14.55
CA SER A 96 19.42 14.90 -15.71
C SER A 96 20.19 14.81 -17.03
N GLY A 97 21.48 14.58 -17.02
CA GLY A 97 22.25 14.24 -18.23
C GLY A 97 21.76 12.98 -18.96
N ILE A 98 20.90 12.18 -18.34
CA ILE A 98 20.35 10.95 -18.89
C ILE A 98 18.80 10.94 -18.91
N ILE A 99 18.13 11.79 -18.16
CA ILE A 99 16.66 11.69 -17.93
C ILE A 99 15.88 12.96 -18.28
N THR A 100 16.48 13.88 -19.02
CA THR A 100 15.77 15.07 -19.53
C THR A 100 14.79 14.68 -20.63
N GLY A 101 13.75 13.95 -20.35
CA GLY A 101 12.73 13.70 -21.36
C GLY A 101 11.82 12.50 -21.17
N THR A 102 12.17 11.59 -20.28
CA THR A 102 11.32 10.43 -19.97
C THR A 102 10.89 10.44 -18.53
N VAL A 103 10.25 11.54 -18.19
CA VAL A 103 9.73 11.72 -16.85
C VAL A 103 8.30 11.24 -16.85
N ASN A 104 7.96 10.48 -15.83
CA ASN A 104 6.59 10.14 -15.47
C ASN A 104 5.85 9.28 -16.49
N GLU A 105 6.34 8.10 -16.78
CA GLU A 105 5.39 7.03 -17.09
C GLU A 105 4.54 6.84 -15.83
N GLN A 106 3.39 7.48 -15.82
CA GLN A 106 2.31 7.03 -14.95
C GLN A 106 2.22 5.54 -15.14
N LEU A 107 2.38 4.78 -14.09
CA LEU A 107 2.08 3.37 -14.13
C LEU A 107 0.60 3.26 -14.45
N THR A 108 0.26 3.12 -15.72
CA THR A 108 -1.13 3.10 -16.24
C THR A 108 -1.99 2.00 -15.59
N ARG A 109 -1.37 1.07 -14.86
CA ARG A 109 -2.05 0.01 -14.10
C ARG A 109 -2.55 0.45 -12.72
N TYR A 110 -2.02 1.55 -12.19
CA TYR A 110 -2.31 2.03 -10.84
C TYR A 110 -2.52 3.54 -10.89
N PRO A 111 -3.77 3.98 -11.16
CA PRO A 111 -4.09 5.40 -11.07
C PRO A 111 -3.72 5.93 -9.69
N GLY A 112 -3.21 7.15 -9.64
CA GLY A 112 -2.75 7.75 -8.38
C GLY A 112 -1.34 7.35 -7.91
N VAL A 113 -0.62 6.48 -8.65
CA VAL A 113 0.77 6.16 -8.36
C VAL A 113 1.68 6.69 -9.45
N THR A 114 2.62 7.56 -9.08
CA THR A 114 3.58 8.17 -9.98
C THR A 114 5.00 7.72 -9.65
N TYR A 115 5.72 7.20 -10.64
CA TYR A 115 7.15 6.90 -10.51
C TYR A 115 7.98 8.18 -10.59
N ILE A 116 8.84 8.42 -9.61
CA ILE A 116 9.68 9.62 -9.54
C ILE A 116 11.06 9.35 -10.13
N GLY A 117 11.65 8.20 -9.84
CA GLY A 117 12.98 7.83 -10.30
C GLY A 117 13.68 6.87 -9.36
N ARG A 118 14.89 6.46 -9.77
CA ARG A 118 15.78 5.61 -8.96
C ARG A 118 16.88 6.45 -8.34
N PHE A 119 17.02 6.33 -7.01
CA PHE A 119 18.01 7.08 -6.23
C PHE A 119 18.86 6.16 -5.38
N ASN A 120 20.12 6.55 -5.16
CA ASN A 120 21.04 5.85 -4.28
C ASN A 120 21.17 6.57 -2.94
N PHE A 121 20.80 5.88 -1.87
CA PHE A 121 20.94 6.36 -0.50
C PHE A 121 21.93 5.47 0.24
N GLY A 122 23.19 5.92 0.37
CA GLY A 122 24.21 5.21 1.13
C GLY A 122 24.53 3.80 0.64
N GLY A 123 24.42 3.56 -0.68
CA GLY A 123 24.63 2.26 -1.28
C GLY A 123 23.36 1.45 -1.53
N HIS A 124 22.20 1.90 -1.03
CA HIS A 124 20.90 1.29 -1.33
C HIS A 124 20.24 2.01 -2.52
N ASN A 125 19.92 1.25 -3.56
CA ASN A 125 19.19 1.77 -4.72
C ASN A 125 17.71 1.58 -4.49
N LEU A 126 16.97 2.68 -4.42
CA LEU A 126 15.53 2.70 -4.21
C LEU A 126 14.82 3.29 -5.41
N ASP A 127 13.75 2.65 -5.83
CA ASP A 127 12.78 3.21 -6.77
C ASP A 127 11.73 4.00 -5.97
N LEU A 128 11.60 5.30 -6.26
CA LEU A 128 10.70 6.20 -5.56
C LEU A 128 9.37 6.31 -6.29
N PHE A 129 8.29 6.11 -5.53
CA PHE A 129 6.91 6.23 -6.00
C PHE A 129 6.15 7.20 -5.11
N CYS A 130 5.40 8.11 -5.73
CA CYS A 130 4.40 8.92 -5.03
C CYS A 130 3.05 8.23 -5.12
N VAL A 131 2.38 8.08 -3.97
CA VAL A 131 1.04 7.50 -3.89
C VAL A 131 0.06 8.58 -3.46
N ASP A 132 -0.82 8.96 -4.37
CA ASP A 132 -1.87 9.96 -4.15
C ASP A 132 -3.23 9.45 -4.62
N GLU A 133 -3.52 8.19 -4.34
CA GLU A 133 -4.80 7.55 -4.65
C GLU A 133 -5.79 7.78 -3.52
N GLU A 134 -7.02 8.13 -3.89
CA GLU A 134 -8.12 8.36 -2.96
C GLU A 134 -9.26 7.38 -3.24
N TYR A 135 -10.03 7.09 -2.22
CA TYR A 135 -11.26 6.32 -2.31
C TYR A 135 -12.37 6.99 -1.50
N GLU A 136 -13.59 6.71 -1.88
CA GLU A 136 -14.77 7.13 -1.12
C GLU A 136 -15.08 6.10 -0.05
N ASP A 137 -15.19 6.54 1.20
CA ASP A 137 -15.55 5.68 2.32
C ASP A 137 -17.06 5.38 2.35
N GLU A 138 -17.51 4.57 3.31
CA GLU A 138 -18.93 4.19 3.47
C GLU A 138 -19.84 5.40 3.76
N ASN A 139 -19.29 6.54 4.14
CA ASN A 139 -20.02 7.77 4.46
C ASN A 139 -19.99 8.77 3.30
N GLY A 140 -19.39 8.41 2.16
CA GLY A 140 -19.22 9.30 1.02
C GLY A 140 -18.11 10.34 1.20
N GLN A 141 -17.19 10.10 2.15
CA GLN A 141 -16.04 10.98 2.37
C GLN A 141 -14.82 10.46 1.61
N SER A 142 -14.06 11.38 1.01
CA SER A 142 -12.79 11.02 0.38
C SER A 142 -11.75 10.69 1.44
N ALA A 143 -11.08 9.56 1.28
CA ALA A 143 -10.00 9.11 2.14
C ALA A 143 -8.82 8.64 1.28
N LYS A 144 -7.59 8.88 1.74
CA LYS A 144 -6.39 8.44 1.02
C LYS A 144 -6.05 6.99 1.34
N PHE A 145 -5.68 6.21 0.33
CA PHE A 145 -5.18 4.85 0.52
C PHE A 145 -3.85 4.83 1.28
N PHE A 146 -3.01 5.83 1.06
CA PHE A 146 -1.74 5.98 1.73
C PHE A 146 -1.67 7.36 2.41
N PRO A 147 -1.26 7.43 3.70
CA PRO A 147 -1.19 8.71 4.41
C PRO A 147 -0.22 9.68 3.76
N ALA A 148 -0.67 10.94 3.52
CA ALA A 148 0.08 11.93 2.75
C ALA A 148 1.41 12.31 3.38
N THR A 149 1.53 12.21 4.71
CA THR A 149 2.72 12.59 5.50
C THR A 149 3.63 11.43 5.85
N SER A 150 3.40 10.25 5.27
CA SER A 150 4.09 9.01 5.64
C SER A 150 4.96 8.47 4.51
N VAL A 151 5.87 7.58 4.87
CA VAL A 151 6.77 6.90 3.93
C VAL A 151 6.84 5.41 4.27
N GLU A 152 6.93 4.58 3.25
CA GLU A 152 7.14 3.14 3.41
C GLU A 152 8.28 2.67 2.50
N ILE A 153 9.22 1.90 3.06
CA ILE A 153 10.29 1.26 2.31
C ILE A 153 10.04 -0.23 2.29
N THR A 154 9.99 -0.82 1.10
CA THR A 154 9.63 -2.22 0.92
C THR A 154 10.73 -3.04 0.29
N ALA A 155 10.70 -4.35 0.60
CA ALA A 155 11.48 -5.35 -0.11
C ALA A 155 10.70 -5.85 -1.35
N PRO A 156 11.38 -6.33 -2.40
CA PRO A 156 10.73 -6.86 -3.58
C PRO A 156 9.76 -7.99 -3.24
N GLY A 157 8.55 -7.91 -3.79
CA GLY A 157 7.53 -8.95 -3.58
C GLY A 157 7.11 -9.11 -2.13
N CYS A 158 6.97 -8.00 -1.42
CA CYS A 158 6.71 -7.93 0.02
C CYS A 158 5.36 -8.54 0.46
N GLY A 159 4.38 -8.64 -0.43
CA GLY A 159 3.05 -9.14 -0.10
C GLY A 159 2.42 -9.97 -1.21
N HIS A 160 1.36 -10.66 -0.85
CA HIS A 160 0.51 -11.38 -1.78
C HIS A 160 -0.96 -11.33 -1.34
N LEU A 161 -1.85 -11.51 -2.30
CA LEU A 161 -3.28 -11.62 -2.04
C LEU A 161 -3.66 -13.11 -2.00
N MET A 162 -4.19 -13.53 -0.87
CA MET A 162 -4.81 -14.84 -0.71
C MET A 162 -6.31 -14.71 -0.90
N TYR A 163 -6.93 -15.74 -1.47
CA TYR A 163 -8.37 -15.76 -1.66
C TYR A 163 -8.97 -16.88 -0.85
N GLY A 164 -9.87 -16.52 0.04
CA GLY A 164 -10.62 -17.46 0.86
C GLY A 164 -11.71 -18.19 0.08
N LYS A 165 -12.11 -19.33 0.59
CA LYS A 165 -13.20 -20.16 0.07
C LYS A 165 -14.53 -19.42 0.17
N ILE A 166 -15.32 -19.47 -0.89
CA ILE A 166 -16.70 -18.99 -0.97
C ILE A 166 -17.59 -20.17 -1.29
N THR A 167 -18.49 -20.50 -0.38
CA THR A 167 -19.49 -21.55 -0.56
C THR A 167 -20.78 -20.92 -1.06
N GLN A 168 -21.29 -21.37 -2.18
CA GLN A 168 -22.54 -20.90 -2.73
C GLN A 168 -23.33 -22.02 -3.39
N MET A 169 -24.65 -21.87 -3.46
CA MET A 169 -25.53 -22.69 -4.26
C MET A 169 -25.77 -21.98 -5.59
N ASP A 170 -25.43 -22.61 -6.68
CA ASP A 170 -25.64 -22.03 -8.01
C ASP A 170 -27.06 -22.30 -8.52
N TYR A 171 -27.49 -21.48 -9.48
CA TYR A 171 -28.82 -21.62 -10.06
C TYR A 171 -29.01 -23.02 -10.70
N GLY A 172 -30.06 -23.69 -10.30
CA GLY A 172 -30.40 -25.06 -10.76
C GLY A 172 -29.63 -26.18 -10.06
N GLN A 173 -28.82 -25.90 -9.06
CA GLN A 173 -28.14 -26.86 -8.21
C GLN A 173 -28.89 -27.08 -6.90
N THR A 174 -28.83 -28.28 -6.36
CA THR A 174 -29.38 -28.64 -5.05
C THR A 174 -28.32 -28.62 -3.95
N ASP A 175 -27.04 -28.64 -4.33
CA ASP A 175 -25.91 -28.71 -3.42
C ASP A 175 -25.09 -27.44 -3.41
N TYR A 176 -24.36 -27.23 -2.31
CA TYR A 176 -23.41 -26.15 -2.19
C TYR A 176 -22.09 -26.50 -2.88
N THR A 177 -21.56 -25.55 -3.66
CA THR A 177 -20.26 -25.67 -4.31
C THR A 177 -19.28 -24.65 -3.74
N ASP A 178 -18.04 -25.08 -3.54
CA ASP A 178 -16.95 -24.27 -3.01
C ASP A 178 -16.09 -23.70 -4.13
N TYR A 179 -15.88 -22.41 -4.09
CA TYR A 179 -15.05 -21.68 -5.04
C TYR A 179 -13.91 -20.94 -4.36
N VAL A 180 -12.71 -21.02 -4.93
CA VAL A 180 -11.56 -20.19 -4.53
C VAL A 180 -11.10 -19.41 -5.75
N ALA A 181 -11.51 -18.16 -5.87
CA ALA A 181 -11.17 -17.31 -6.99
C ALA A 181 -11.21 -15.83 -6.64
N LYS A 182 -10.54 -15.01 -7.47
CA LYS A 182 -10.55 -13.54 -7.36
C LYS A 182 -11.95 -12.95 -7.49
N ARG A 183 -12.80 -13.59 -8.30
CA ARG A 183 -14.19 -13.18 -8.53
C ARG A 183 -15.03 -14.46 -8.70
N VAL A 184 -16.01 -14.64 -7.84
CA VAL A 184 -16.95 -15.74 -7.91
C VAL A 184 -18.31 -15.18 -8.32
N PRO A 185 -18.77 -15.43 -9.56
CA PRO A 185 -20.07 -14.98 -10.02
C PRO A 185 -21.17 -15.85 -9.44
N LYS A 186 -22.31 -15.25 -9.13
CA LYS A 186 -23.56 -15.96 -8.79
C LYS A 186 -24.72 -15.32 -9.52
N LEU A 187 -25.46 -16.13 -10.27
CA LEU A 187 -26.71 -15.70 -10.88
C LEU A 187 -27.86 -15.96 -9.89
N ILE A 188 -28.57 -14.91 -9.56
CA ILE A 188 -29.78 -14.97 -8.74
C ILE A 188 -30.95 -14.65 -9.65
N VAL A 189 -31.90 -15.57 -9.74
CA VAL A 189 -33.12 -15.43 -10.52
C VAL A 189 -34.30 -15.36 -9.58
N ASP A 190 -35.00 -14.24 -9.61
CA ASP A 190 -36.27 -14.04 -8.88
C ASP A 190 -37.42 -14.14 -9.89
N GLN A 191 -38.04 -15.31 -9.92
CA GLN A 191 -39.13 -15.60 -10.87
C GLN A 191 -40.42 -14.84 -10.52
N ALA A 192 -40.61 -14.46 -9.26
CA ALA A 192 -41.82 -13.74 -8.83
C ALA A 192 -41.83 -12.29 -9.31
N ASN A 193 -40.65 -11.69 -9.49
CA ASN A 193 -40.49 -10.29 -9.90
C ASN A 193 -39.83 -10.15 -11.28
N ASP A 194 -39.64 -11.23 -12.03
CA ASP A 194 -38.96 -11.26 -13.33
C ASP A 194 -37.57 -10.61 -13.31
N LEU A 195 -36.85 -10.74 -12.20
CA LEU A 195 -35.55 -10.10 -12.01
C LEU A 195 -34.39 -11.10 -12.12
N ARG A 196 -33.33 -10.67 -12.78
CA ARG A 196 -32.02 -11.35 -12.78
C ARG A 196 -30.96 -10.45 -12.17
N LYS A 197 -30.29 -10.95 -11.14
CA LYS A 197 -29.16 -10.26 -10.50
C LYS A 197 -27.90 -11.09 -10.68
N LEU A 198 -26.82 -10.44 -11.09
CA LEU A 198 -25.49 -11.03 -11.10
C LEU A 198 -24.72 -10.48 -9.89
N ARG A 199 -24.41 -11.36 -8.96
CA ARG A 199 -23.59 -11.04 -7.79
C ARG A 199 -22.18 -11.54 -8.02
N TYR A 200 -21.19 -10.68 -7.71
CA TYR A 200 -19.80 -11.11 -7.60
C TYR A 200 -19.38 -11.10 -6.13
N ALA A 201 -18.82 -12.22 -5.67
CA ALA A 201 -18.26 -12.34 -4.35
C ALA A 201 -16.73 -12.48 -4.41
N CYS A 202 -16.04 -11.94 -3.41
CA CYS A 202 -14.61 -12.02 -3.26
C CYS A 202 -14.26 -12.07 -1.77
N ARG A 203 -13.28 -12.90 -1.38
CA ARG A 203 -12.74 -12.95 -0.01
C ARG A 203 -11.21 -12.77 -0.05
N PRO A 204 -10.71 -11.56 -0.37
CA PRO A 204 -9.29 -11.31 -0.42
C PRO A 204 -8.73 -11.11 0.99
N LEU A 205 -7.54 -11.65 1.23
CA LEU A 205 -6.69 -11.35 2.37
C LEU A 205 -5.32 -10.93 1.86
N ALA A 206 -4.95 -9.69 2.12
CA ALA A 206 -3.59 -9.24 1.89
C ALA A 206 -2.70 -9.73 3.02
N ALA A 207 -1.62 -10.45 2.68
CA ALA A 207 -0.70 -11.03 3.65
C ALA A 207 0.75 -10.70 3.29
N PRO A 208 1.61 -10.44 4.30
CA PRO A 208 3.04 -10.32 4.07
C PRO A 208 3.62 -11.65 3.63
N LYS A 209 4.54 -11.61 2.67
CA LYS A 209 5.22 -12.83 2.19
C LYS A 209 6.32 -13.28 3.14
N ASN A 210 7.01 -12.32 3.74
CA ASN A 210 8.09 -12.55 4.69
C ASN A 210 7.76 -11.85 6.00
N TYR A 211 8.48 -12.19 7.06
CA TYR A 211 8.35 -11.48 8.32
C TYR A 211 8.88 -10.05 8.17
N THR A 212 8.05 -9.06 8.47
CA THR A 212 8.35 -7.62 8.37
C THR A 212 9.09 -7.20 7.08
N PRO A 213 8.47 -7.39 5.90
CA PRO A 213 9.12 -7.12 4.61
C PRO A 213 9.11 -5.65 4.20
N TRP A 214 8.63 -4.77 5.06
CA TRP A 214 8.60 -3.30 4.89
C TRP A 214 8.96 -2.59 6.18
N ILE A 215 9.34 -1.33 6.06
CA ILE A 215 9.51 -0.40 7.17
C ILE A 215 8.63 0.82 6.89
N TYR A 216 7.71 1.08 7.80
CA TYR A 216 6.79 2.20 7.73
C TYR A 216 7.25 3.34 8.65
N MET A 217 7.27 4.55 8.13
CA MET A 217 7.56 5.78 8.84
C MET A 217 6.32 6.66 8.84
N GLU A 218 5.70 6.80 9.99
CA GLU A 218 4.47 7.54 10.18
C GLU A 218 4.76 9.02 10.43
N SER A 219 4.00 9.92 9.77
CA SER A 219 4.04 11.37 10.01
C SER A 219 5.46 11.95 10.04
N VAL A 220 6.22 11.69 8.97
CA VAL A 220 7.62 12.16 8.83
C VAL A 220 7.71 13.69 8.60
N ILE A 221 6.60 14.30 8.22
CA ILE A 221 6.38 15.74 8.13
C ILE A 221 5.11 16.15 8.88
N ASP A 222 4.96 17.44 9.19
CA ASP A 222 3.74 18.01 9.80
C ASP A 222 2.67 18.27 8.77
#